data_518c12f5cf7cd493f3624c8fbd6efb2a
#
_entry.id   518c12f5cf7cd493f3624c8fbd6efb2a
#
_cell.length_a   1.000
_cell.length_b   1.000
_cell.length_c   1.000
_cell.angle_alpha   90.00
_cell.angle_beta   90.00
_cell.angle_gamma   90.00
#
_symmetry.space_group_name_H-M   'P 1'
#
loop_
_entity.id
_entity.type
_entity.pdbx_description
1 polymer ?
#
loop_
_entity_poly.entity_id
_entity_poly.type
_entity_poly.pdbx_seq_one_letter_code
_entity_poly.pdbx_strand_id
1 'polypeptide(L)'
;YWDGGYIVSQRNEIRGNEPSIRHYKRPLTIVRVNLDYQLDGHHGLNLNYHMNRTGNDRYDDLDQSFEPSNDAVTKHIIGLTYSQSFFDGKMQNVFFAKDYVNHPNIRQTDQSTVTGSDKVQGSTTKNYFGYGTGLRYMFFDPLAVKVSYEHSVRLPIARELLGNGTTIYANVALKPEKSNNVNLA
;
A
#
# COMPACT_ATOMS: atom_id res chain seq x y z
N TYR A 1 -16.31 -3.40 -2.05
CA TYR A 1 -16.78 -4.39 -1.06
C TYR A 1 -16.79 -5.74 -1.77
N TRP A 2 -15.95 -6.66 -1.36
CA TRP A 2 -15.96 -8.04 -1.84
C TRP A 2 -16.33 -8.92 -0.65
N ASP A 3 -17.49 -9.51 -0.68
CA ASP A 3 -17.91 -10.55 0.25
C ASP A 3 -17.48 -11.86 -0.42
N GLY A 4 -16.26 -12.27 -0.11
CA GLY A 4 -15.66 -13.42 -0.74
C GLY A 4 -16.22 -14.71 -0.19
N GLY A 5 -16.52 -15.61 -1.09
CA GLY A 5 -17.06 -16.91 -0.80
C GLY A 5 -16.41 -17.69 0.33
N TYR A 6 -17.02 -18.76 0.70
CA TYR A 6 -16.50 -19.75 1.64
C TYR A 6 -15.73 -20.84 0.89
N ILE A 7 -14.68 -21.34 1.52
CA ILE A 7 -13.97 -22.53 1.04
C ILE A 7 -14.29 -23.66 2.02
N VAL A 8 -14.92 -24.70 1.50
CA VAL A 8 -15.05 -25.95 2.24
C VAL A 8 -13.79 -26.76 1.98
N SER A 9 -12.98 -27.00 3.00
CA SER A 9 -11.78 -27.82 2.87
C SER A 9 -11.70 -28.83 4.00
N GLN A 10 -11.27 -30.06 3.67
CA GLN A 10 -10.79 -31.00 4.67
C GLN A 10 -9.29 -30.77 4.82
N ARG A 11 -8.85 -30.42 6.01
CA ARG A 11 -7.41 -30.34 6.32
C ARG A 11 -6.92 -31.71 6.78
N ASN A 12 -6.31 -32.44 5.85
CA ASN A 12 -5.77 -33.76 6.12
C ASN A 12 -4.37 -33.76 6.74
N GLU A 13 -3.62 -32.64 6.67
CA GLU A 13 -2.19 -32.70 6.90
C GLU A 13 -1.71 -32.21 8.27
N ILE A 14 -2.49 -31.41 8.98
CA ILE A 14 -2.02 -30.78 10.23
C ILE A 14 -2.94 -31.06 11.43
N ARG A 15 -4.25 -31.25 11.23
CA ARG A 15 -5.25 -31.44 12.30
C ARG A 15 -6.16 -32.66 12.14
N GLY A 16 -5.84 -33.59 11.26
CA GLY A 16 -6.74 -34.69 10.93
C GLY A 16 -7.88 -34.25 10.01
N ASN A 17 -8.88 -35.12 9.83
CA ASN A 17 -10.01 -34.94 8.91
C ASN A 17 -11.12 -34.04 9.51
N GLU A 18 -10.77 -32.93 10.17
CA GLU A 18 -11.79 -32.05 10.69
C GLU A 18 -12.38 -31.17 9.59
N PRO A 19 -13.70 -31.14 9.44
CA PRO A 19 -14.34 -30.28 8.45
C PRO A 19 -14.16 -28.81 8.85
N SER A 20 -13.90 -27.94 7.88
CA SER A 20 -13.83 -26.51 8.10
C SER A 20 -14.61 -25.75 7.03
N ILE A 21 -15.35 -24.72 7.43
CA ILE A 21 -16.02 -23.77 6.55
C ILE A 21 -15.47 -22.40 6.88
N ARG A 22 -14.58 -21.89 6.03
CA ARG A 22 -13.90 -20.61 6.25
C ARG A 22 -14.52 -19.49 5.46
N HIS A 23 -14.82 -18.44 6.18
CA HIS A 23 -15.30 -17.20 5.62
C HIS A 23 -14.19 -16.15 5.59
N TYR A 24 -14.15 -15.38 4.50
CA TYR A 24 -13.21 -14.30 4.29
C TYR A 24 -13.98 -13.04 3.92
N LYS A 25 -13.78 -11.97 4.69
CA LYS A 25 -14.26 -10.63 4.36
C LYS A 25 -13.08 -9.70 4.20
N ARG A 26 -13.04 -8.93 3.12
CA ARG A 26 -12.00 -7.97 2.83
C ARG A 26 -12.58 -6.57 2.64
N PRO A 27 -13.02 -5.93 3.72
CA PRO A 27 -13.51 -4.57 3.63
C PRO A 27 -12.40 -3.66 3.11
N LEU A 28 -12.75 -2.81 2.13
CA LEU A 28 -11.86 -1.83 1.53
C LEU A 28 -12.46 -0.44 1.70
N THR A 29 -11.70 0.45 2.34
CA THR A 29 -12.04 1.87 2.44
C THR A 29 -10.97 2.67 1.73
N ILE A 30 -11.38 3.54 0.82
CA ILE A 30 -10.49 4.45 0.10
C ILE A 30 -11.00 5.87 0.26
N VAL A 31 -10.11 6.77 0.67
CA VAL A 31 -10.35 8.21 0.69
C VAL A 31 -9.28 8.88 -0.16
N ARG A 32 -9.70 9.79 -1.04
CA ARG A 32 -8.80 10.60 -1.85
C ARG A 32 -9.24 12.06 -1.79
N VAL A 33 -8.27 12.93 -1.55
CA VAL A 33 -8.46 14.38 -1.60
C VAL A 33 -7.36 14.94 -2.48
N ASN A 34 -7.73 15.84 -3.37
CA ASN A 34 -6.79 16.56 -4.22
C ASN A 34 -7.13 18.03 -4.17
N LEU A 35 -6.16 18.86 -3.84
CA LEU A 35 -6.28 20.30 -3.77
C LEU A 35 -5.24 20.93 -4.69
N ASP A 36 -5.70 21.66 -5.67
CA ASP A 36 -4.88 22.42 -6.60
C ASP A 36 -4.98 23.91 -6.28
N TYR A 37 -3.84 24.55 -6.17
CA TYR A 37 -3.74 25.98 -5.93
C TYR A 37 -2.77 26.64 -6.89
N GLN A 38 -3.26 27.56 -7.70
CA GLN A 38 -2.44 28.37 -8.59
C GLN A 38 -2.00 29.62 -7.83
N LEU A 39 -0.69 29.72 -7.60
CA LEU A 39 -0.11 30.89 -6.93
C LEU A 39 -0.11 32.12 -7.84
N ASP A 40 0.29 31.91 -9.10
CA ASP A 40 0.29 32.89 -10.19
C ASP A 40 0.28 32.20 -11.55
N GLY A 41 0.50 32.93 -12.64
CA GLY A 41 0.56 32.35 -13.99
C GLY A 41 1.68 31.34 -14.25
N HIS A 42 2.65 31.25 -13.36
CA HIS A 42 3.85 30.44 -13.52
C HIS A 42 4.06 29.38 -12.45
N HIS A 43 3.37 29.50 -11.31
CA HIS A 43 3.60 28.68 -10.11
C HIS A 43 2.32 28.00 -9.63
N GLY A 44 2.36 26.71 -9.47
CA GLY A 44 1.24 25.90 -8.96
C GLY A 44 1.68 25.00 -7.81
N LEU A 45 0.76 24.76 -6.88
CA LEU A 45 0.88 23.79 -5.80
C LEU A 45 -0.27 22.77 -5.91
N ASN A 46 0.06 21.51 -5.76
CA ASN A 46 -0.91 20.44 -5.63
C ASN A 46 -0.63 19.68 -4.33
N LEU A 47 -1.65 19.57 -3.49
CA LEU A 47 -1.65 18.73 -2.30
C LEU A 47 -2.59 17.57 -2.55
N ASN A 48 -2.09 16.35 -2.45
CA ASN A 48 -2.88 15.15 -2.55
C ASN A 48 -2.78 14.31 -1.27
N TYR A 49 -3.92 13.74 -0.89
CA TYR A 49 -4.02 12.80 0.20
C TYR A 49 -4.73 11.55 -0.27
N HIS A 50 -4.15 10.40 0.00
CA HIS A 50 -4.73 9.11 -0.28
C HIS A 50 -4.67 8.23 0.97
N MET A 51 -5.83 7.78 1.44
CA MET A 51 -5.94 6.76 2.47
C MET A 51 -6.52 5.49 1.87
N ASN A 52 -5.92 4.36 2.20
CA ASN A 52 -6.41 3.03 1.86
C ASN A 52 -6.38 2.16 3.12
N ARG A 53 -7.52 1.65 3.52
CA ARG A 53 -7.63 0.63 4.58
C ARG A 53 -8.18 -0.64 3.96
N THR A 54 -7.40 -1.70 4.05
CA THR A 54 -7.78 -3.04 3.63
C THR A 54 -7.86 -3.94 4.85
N GLY A 55 -9.05 -4.46 5.14
CA GLY A 55 -9.27 -5.46 6.17
C GLY A 55 -9.08 -6.88 5.64
N ASN A 56 -8.96 -7.83 6.55
CA ASN A 56 -8.93 -9.26 6.26
C ASN A 56 -9.53 -10.01 7.45
N ASP A 57 -10.86 -10.04 7.47
CA ASP A 57 -11.61 -10.74 8.53
C ASP A 57 -11.78 -12.19 8.13
N ARG A 58 -11.47 -13.08 9.06
CA ARG A 58 -11.58 -14.53 8.86
C ARG A 58 -12.26 -15.18 10.05
N TYR A 59 -13.16 -16.10 9.78
CA TYR A 59 -13.76 -16.97 10.78
C TYR A 59 -14.09 -18.33 10.17
N ASP A 60 -14.23 -19.33 11.01
CA ASP A 60 -14.60 -20.69 10.63
C ASP A 60 -15.87 -21.10 11.38
N ASP A 61 -16.86 -21.64 10.67
CA ASP A 61 -18.14 -22.02 11.27
C ASP A 61 -18.09 -23.38 11.97
N LEU A 62 -17.19 -24.25 11.57
CA LEU A 62 -17.11 -25.61 12.07
C LEU A 62 -15.92 -25.83 13.02
N ASP A 63 -14.81 -25.16 12.77
CA ASP A 63 -13.61 -25.24 13.63
C ASP A 63 -13.70 -24.21 14.76
N GLN A 64 -14.28 -24.61 15.89
CA GLN A 64 -14.38 -23.74 17.08
C GLN A 64 -13.02 -23.39 17.69
N SER A 65 -11.96 -24.11 17.34
CA SER A 65 -10.60 -23.77 17.76
C SER A 65 -9.96 -22.67 16.91
N PHE A 66 -10.60 -22.30 15.79
CA PHE A 66 -10.15 -21.21 14.95
C PHE A 66 -10.54 -19.87 15.59
N GLU A 67 -9.54 -19.12 16.04
CA GLU A 67 -9.79 -17.76 16.55
C GLU A 67 -10.09 -16.82 15.38
N PRO A 68 -11.24 -16.14 15.37
CA PRO A 68 -11.57 -15.16 14.35
C PRO A 68 -10.51 -14.05 14.30
N SER A 69 -10.05 -13.69 13.12
CA SER A 69 -9.10 -12.60 12.95
C SER A 69 -9.76 -11.38 12.31
N ASN A 70 -9.41 -10.21 12.81
CA ASN A 70 -9.80 -8.92 12.27
C ASN A 70 -8.52 -8.12 12.00
N ASP A 71 -7.86 -8.46 10.91
CA ASP A 71 -6.61 -7.84 10.52
C ASP A 71 -6.88 -6.68 9.57
N ALA A 72 -6.07 -5.65 9.66
CA ALA A 72 -6.19 -4.53 8.74
C ALA A 72 -4.82 -3.90 8.45
N VAL A 73 -4.69 -3.36 7.25
CA VAL A 73 -3.58 -2.47 6.89
C VAL A 73 -4.17 -1.13 6.49
N THR A 74 -3.77 -0.09 7.19
CA THR A 74 -4.10 1.29 6.83
C THR A 74 -2.86 1.97 6.28
N LYS A 75 -3.00 2.58 5.11
CA LYS A 75 -1.95 3.34 4.44
C LYS A 75 -2.42 4.76 4.23
N HIS A 76 -1.57 5.71 4.55
CA HIS A 76 -1.76 7.09 4.20
C HIS A 76 -0.62 7.54 3.30
N ILE A 77 -0.93 8.28 2.27
CA ILE A 77 0.05 8.90 1.38
C ILE A 77 -0.34 10.36 1.28
N ILE A 78 0.57 11.22 1.70
CA ILE A 78 0.43 12.66 1.58
C ILE A 78 1.47 13.11 0.56
N GLY A 79 1.04 13.76 -0.51
CA GLY A 79 1.92 14.25 -1.56
C GLY A 79 1.79 15.75 -1.73
N LEU A 80 2.92 16.44 -1.82
CA LEU A 80 3.00 17.84 -2.20
C LEU A 80 3.76 17.93 -3.51
N THR A 81 3.19 18.62 -4.48
CA THR A 81 3.82 18.89 -5.77
C THR A 81 3.87 20.39 -6.00
N TYR A 82 5.03 20.90 -6.36
CA TYR A 82 5.24 22.27 -6.79
C TYR A 82 5.64 22.28 -8.25
N SER A 83 4.91 23.02 -9.05
CA SER A 83 5.13 23.17 -10.48
C SER A 83 5.51 24.60 -10.86
N GLN A 84 6.41 24.73 -11.80
CA GLN A 84 6.87 26.00 -12.34
C GLN A 84 6.83 25.96 -13.86
N SER A 85 6.46 27.08 -14.48
CA SER A 85 6.46 27.26 -15.92
C SER A 85 7.10 28.61 -16.28
N PHE A 86 8.11 28.59 -17.13
CA PHE A 86 8.85 29.79 -17.57
C PHE A 86 8.94 29.83 -19.09
N PHE A 87 9.30 31.01 -19.61
CA PHE A 87 9.51 31.25 -21.06
C PHE A 87 8.30 30.82 -21.91
N ASP A 88 7.12 31.33 -21.56
CA ASP A 88 5.85 30.98 -22.21
C ASP A 88 5.61 29.47 -22.31
N GLY A 89 5.94 28.73 -21.24
CA GLY A 89 5.73 27.29 -21.15
C GLY A 89 6.84 26.44 -21.78
N LYS A 90 7.89 27.04 -22.34
CA LYS A 90 9.01 26.29 -22.91
C LYS A 90 9.81 25.54 -21.87
N MET A 91 9.92 26.07 -20.63
CA MET A 91 10.57 25.40 -19.51
C MET A 91 9.55 25.09 -18.43
N GLN A 92 9.47 23.82 -18.06
CA GLN A 92 8.59 23.34 -17.01
C GLN A 92 9.38 22.52 -15.99
N ASN A 93 9.27 22.93 -14.72
CA ASN A 93 9.86 22.22 -13.60
C ASN A 93 8.76 21.68 -12.70
N VAL A 94 8.98 20.49 -12.15
CA VAL A 94 8.12 19.89 -11.14
C VAL A 94 9.00 19.35 -10.03
N PHE A 95 8.66 19.69 -8.79
CA PHE A 95 9.22 19.10 -7.58
C PHE A 95 8.12 18.46 -6.80
N PHE A 96 8.36 17.27 -6.28
CA PHE A 96 7.37 16.61 -5.43
C PHE A 96 8.02 15.91 -4.25
N ALA A 97 7.26 15.84 -3.18
CA ALA A 97 7.58 15.08 -1.99
C ALA A 97 6.37 14.27 -1.55
N LYS A 98 6.58 13.06 -1.04
CA LYS A 98 5.52 12.17 -0.57
C LYS A 98 5.91 11.59 0.77
N ASP A 99 5.00 11.66 1.73
CA ASP A 99 5.10 10.91 2.97
C ASP A 99 4.17 9.71 2.92
N TYR A 100 4.70 8.55 3.27
CA TYR A 100 4.01 7.27 3.28
C TYR A 100 3.94 6.75 4.70
N VAL A 101 2.74 6.68 5.25
CA VAL A 101 2.50 6.07 6.56
C VAL A 101 1.85 4.71 6.35
N ASN A 102 2.47 3.67 6.86
CA ASN A 102 1.96 2.29 6.80
C ASN A 102 1.68 1.79 8.21
N HIS A 103 0.42 1.43 8.48
CA HIS A 103 -0.04 0.98 9.77
C HIS A 103 -0.74 -0.40 9.65
N PRO A 104 0.02 -1.51 9.64
CA PRO A 104 -0.53 -2.84 9.79
C PRO A 104 -0.96 -3.08 11.24
N ASN A 105 -2.13 -3.68 11.41
CA ASN A 105 -2.65 -4.17 12.67
C ASN A 105 -3.05 -5.63 12.47
N ILE A 106 -2.33 -6.54 13.11
CA ILE A 106 -2.51 -7.98 12.96
C ILE A 106 -2.90 -8.58 14.31
N ARG A 107 -3.96 -9.36 14.29
CA ARG A 107 -4.50 -10.12 15.43
C ARG A 107 -4.62 -11.62 15.10
N GLN A 108 -3.76 -12.10 14.21
CA GLN A 108 -3.81 -13.50 13.79
C GLN A 108 -3.26 -14.43 14.85
N THR A 109 -3.94 -15.56 15.01
CA THR A 109 -3.32 -16.77 15.54
C THR A 109 -2.65 -17.46 14.36
N ASP A 110 -1.34 -17.62 14.41
CA ASP A 110 -0.64 -18.41 13.41
C ASP A 110 -0.87 -19.89 13.72
N GLN A 111 -1.75 -20.53 12.93
CA GLN A 111 -2.05 -21.96 13.03
C GLN A 111 -1.11 -22.83 12.20
N SER A 112 -0.12 -22.23 11.56
CA SER A 112 0.69 -22.92 10.54
C SER A 112 2.04 -23.41 11.06
N THR A 113 2.40 -23.12 12.29
CA THR A 113 3.60 -23.72 12.89
C THR A 113 3.29 -25.12 13.39
N VAL A 114 4.04 -26.09 12.90
CA VAL A 114 3.93 -27.52 13.26
C VAL A 114 4.15 -27.76 14.78
N THR A 115 4.57 -26.77 15.53
CA THR A 115 5.02 -26.90 16.92
C THR A 115 4.33 -25.98 17.92
N GLY A 116 3.32 -25.22 17.54
CA GLY A 116 2.62 -24.38 18.49
C GLY A 116 1.89 -23.21 17.85
N SER A 117 0.86 -22.75 18.51
CA SER A 117 0.10 -21.56 18.14
C SER A 117 0.89 -20.29 18.48
N ASP A 118 1.87 -19.92 17.69
CA ASP A 118 2.51 -18.62 17.83
C ASP A 118 1.52 -17.56 17.34
N LYS A 119 0.96 -16.81 18.28
CA LYS A 119 0.09 -15.68 17.97
C LYS A 119 0.94 -14.55 17.41
N VAL A 120 0.81 -14.32 16.12
CA VAL A 120 1.38 -13.11 15.51
C VAL A 120 0.41 -11.96 15.80
N GLN A 121 0.66 -11.24 16.88
CA GLN A 121 -0.07 -10.02 17.21
C GLN A 121 0.86 -8.84 17.13
N GLY A 122 0.42 -7.77 16.51
CA GLY A 122 1.20 -6.55 16.47
C GLY A 122 0.54 -5.44 15.68
N SER A 123 0.77 -4.24 16.18
CA SER A 123 0.49 -3.01 15.45
C SER A 123 1.78 -2.22 15.40
N THR A 124 2.13 -1.75 14.25
CA THR A 124 3.30 -0.90 14.07
C THR A 124 2.98 0.21 13.09
N THR A 125 3.56 1.37 13.31
CA THR A 125 3.48 2.48 12.35
C THR A 125 4.87 2.75 11.81
N LYS A 126 4.99 2.80 10.51
CA LYS A 126 6.25 3.08 9.82
C LYS A 126 6.03 4.17 8.80
N ASN A 127 6.92 5.15 8.82
CA ASN A 127 6.92 6.28 7.88
C ASN A 127 8.06 6.14 6.89
N TYR A 128 7.80 6.52 5.66
CA TYR A 128 8.77 6.51 4.58
C TYR A 128 8.59 7.74 3.72
N PHE A 129 9.69 8.23 3.17
CA PHE A 129 9.70 9.45 2.40
C PHE A 129 10.17 9.20 0.97
N GLY A 130 9.41 9.71 0.01
CA GLY A 130 9.76 9.72 -1.40
C GLY A 130 9.79 11.15 -1.93
N TYR A 131 10.62 11.40 -2.93
CA TYR A 131 10.75 12.72 -3.54
C TYR A 131 11.26 12.62 -4.96
N GLY A 132 11.08 13.67 -5.69
CA GLY A 132 11.61 13.72 -7.05
C GLY A 132 11.47 15.10 -7.68
N THR A 133 12.04 15.18 -8.85
CA THR A 133 12.02 16.39 -9.68
C THR A 133 11.98 16.02 -11.15
N GLY A 134 11.39 16.88 -11.95
CA GLY A 134 11.37 16.76 -13.40
C GLY A 134 11.57 18.12 -14.06
N LEU A 135 12.39 18.17 -15.06
CA LEU A 135 12.62 19.30 -15.93
C LEU A 135 12.27 18.92 -17.36
N ARG A 136 11.45 19.74 -18.01
CA ARG A 136 11.20 19.68 -19.44
C ARG A 136 11.60 21.02 -20.05
N TYR A 137 12.37 20.98 -21.12
CA TYR A 137 12.73 22.17 -21.91
C TYR A 137 12.44 21.93 -23.39
N MET A 138 11.67 22.84 -23.97
CA MET A 138 11.34 22.84 -25.39
C MET A 138 12.26 23.83 -26.12
N PHE A 139 13.12 23.31 -26.97
CA PHE A 139 14.05 24.14 -27.77
C PHE A 139 13.30 24.78 -28.93
N PHE A 140 12.54 24.00 -29.67
CA PHE A 140 11.68 24.42 -30.79
C PHE A 140 10.67 23.29 -31.07
N ASP A 141 9.61 23.59 -31.81
CA ASP A 141 8.65 22.55 -32.20
C ASP A 141 9.24 21.66 -33.32
N PRO A 142 9.31 20.31 -33.18
CA PRO A 142 8.75 19.49 -32.09
C PRO A 142 9.82 19.03 -31.04
N LEU A 143 10.97 19.65 -30.92
CA LEU A 143 12.06 19.16 -30.08
C LEU A 143 11.95 19.63 -28.64
N ALA A 144 11.77 18.71 -27.73
CA ALA A 144 11.86 18.92 -26.29
C ALA A 144 12.73 17.85 -25.62
N VAL A 145 13.44 18.23 -24.56
CA VAL A 145 14.18 17.30 -23.69
C VAL A 145 13.56 17.29 -22.33
N LYS A 146 13.41 16.08 -21.78
CA LYS A 146 12.89 15.86 -20.43
C LYS A 146 13.90 15.06 -19.62
N VAL A 147 14.20 15.55 -18.42
CA VAL A 147 15.02 14.83 -17.43
C VAL A 147 14.21 14.72 -16.15
N SER A 148 14.22 13.56 -15.52
CA SER A 148 13.59 13.40 -14.22
C SER A 148 14.37 12.46 -13.31
N TYR A 149 14.29 12.74 -12.03
CA TYR A 149 14.78 11.89 -10.95
C TYR A 149 13.68 11.65 -9.94
N GLU A 150 13.58 10.41 -9.47
CA GLU A 150 12.65 10.03 -8.40
C GLU A 150 13.30 9.04 -7.44
N HIS A 151 13.27 9.36 -6.16
CA HIS A 151 13.41 8.39 -5.08
C HIS A 151 12.02 7.88 -4.71
N SER A 152 11.68 6.69 -5.18
CA SER A 152 10.35 6.11 -4.98
C SER A 152 10.33 5.05 -3.90
N VAL A 153 9.18 4.92 -3.25
CA VAL A 153 8.91 3.95 -2.20
C VAL A 153 7.67 3.15 -2.57
N ARG A 154 7.80 1.81 -2.65
CA ARG A 154 6.67 0.90 -2.81
C ARG A 154 6.34 0.24 -1.47
N LEU A 155 5.23 0.62 -0.87
CA LEU A 155 4.75 -0.03 0.34
C LEU A 155 4.30 -1.47 0.05
N PRO A 156 4.57 -2.44 0.95
CA PRO A 156 4.03 -3.79 0.83
C PRO A 156 2.51 -3.76 0.71
N ILE A 157 1.95 -4.65 -0.11
CA ILE A 157 0.49 -4.79 -0.21
C ILE A 157 -0.07 -5.53 1.01
N ALA A 158 -1.39 -5.40 1.25
CA ALA A 158 -2.03 -6.03 2.40
C ALA A 158 -1.82 -7.55 2.43
N ARG A 159 -1.83 -8.22 1.28
CA ARG A 159 -1.58 -9.67 1.18
C ARG A 159 -0.17 -10.07 1.62
N GLU A 160 0.84 -9.25 1.33
CA GLU A 160 2.23 -9.49 1.74
C GLU A 160 2.39 -9.34 3.26
N LEU A 161 1.66 -8.38 3.87
CA LEU A 161 1.71 -8.11 5.30
C LEU A 161 0.83 -9.06 6.13
N LEU A 162 -0.38 -9.34 5.66
CA LEU A 162 -1.39 -10.11 6.39
C LEU A 162 -1.37 -11.60 6.03
N GLY A 163 -0.65 -11.98 4.96
CA GLY A 163 -0.69 -13.33 4.45
C GLY A 163 -2.06 -13.73 3.87
N ASN A 164 -2.21 -15.00 3.57
CA ASN A 164 -3.48 -15.58 3.10
C ASN A 164 -4.06 -16.64 4.04
N GLY A 165 -3.38 -16.90 5.15
CA GLY A 165 -3.83 -17.89 6.15
C GLY A 165 -3.63 -19.35 5.74
N THR A 166 -3.00 -19.63 4.60
CA THR A 166 -2.74 -21.00 4.10
C THR A 166 -1.29 -21.22 3.71
N THR A 167 -0.80 -20.47 2.71
CA THR A 167 0.54 -20.65 2.12
C THR A 167 1.45 -19.44 2.30
N ILE A 168 0.89 -18.28 2.63
CA ILE A 168 1.62 -17.04 2.85
C ILE A 168 1.40 -16.62 4.30
N TYR A 169 2.46 -16.57 5.07
CA TYR A 169 2.45 -16.12 6.46
C TYR A 169 2.36 -14.60 6.56
N ALA A 170 1.74 -14.12 7.64
CA ALA A 170 1.76 -12.71 7.96
C ALA A 170 3.18 -12.25 8.33
N ASN A 171 3.60 -11.11 7.79
CA ASN A 171 4.90 -10.52 8.11
C ASN A 171 4.81 -9.00 8.20
N VAL A 172 4.57 -8.49 9.40
CA VAL A 172 4.53 -7.05 9.70
C VAL A 172 5.91 -6.37 9.62
N ALA A 173 6.97 -7.16 9.65
CA ALA A 173 8.34 -6.64 9.59
C ALA A 173 8.79 -6.30 8.17
N LEU A 174 8.03 -6.67 7.15
CA LEU A 174 8.35 -6.35 5.75
C LEU A 174 8.66 -4.86 5.59
N LYS A 175 9.78 -4.61 4.95
CA LYS A 175 10.23 -3.27 4.58
C LYS A 175 9.70 -2.91 3.20
N PRO A 176 9.48 -1.63 2.92
CA PRO A 176 9.14 -1.20 1.56
C PRO A 176 10.34 -1.37 0.63
N GLU A 177 10.04 -1.54 -0.63
CA GLU A 177 11.04 -1.43 -1.68
C GLU A 177 11.33 0.04 -1.95
N LYS A 178 12.60 0.35 -2.18
CA LYS A 178 13.06 1.70 -2.52
C LYS A 178 13.83 1.64 -3.81
N SER A 179 13.61 2.60 -4.68
CA SER A 179 14.34 2.73 -5.94
C SER A 179 14.70 4.18 -6.23
N ASN A 180 15.82 4.36 -6.93
CA ASN A 180 16.23 5.64 -7.51
C ASN A 180 16.11 5.51 -9.02
N ASN A 181 15.27 6.32 -9.61
CA ASN A 181 14.97 6.29 -11.03
C ASN A 181 15.43 7.59 -11.69
N VAL A 182 16.19 7.46 -12.77
CA VAL A 182 16.57 8.59 -13.63
C VAL A 182 16.03 8.31 -15.01
N ASN A 183 15.34 9.28 -15.60
CA ASN A 183 14.82 9.16 -16.96
C ASN A 183 15.28 10.35 -17.78
N LEU A 184 15.63 10.06 -19.03
CA LEU A 184 15.94 11.02 -20.08
C LEU A 184 15.09 10.68 -21.30
N ALA A 185 14.41 11.67 -21.85
CA ALA A 185 13.58 11.53 -23.05
C ALA A 185 13.69 12.77 -23.95
#